data_f63a66aebede93522dec156c0f7e6480
#
_entry.id   f63a66aebede93522dec156c0f7e6480
#
_cell.length_a   1.000
_cell.length_b   1.000
_cell.length_c   1.000
_cell.angle_alpha   90.00
_cell.angle_beta   90.00
_cell.angle_gamma   90.00
#
_symmetry.space_group_name_H-M   'P 1'
#
loop_
_entity.id
_entity.type
_entity.pdbx_description
1 polymer ?
#
loop_
_entity_poly.entity_id
_entity_poly.type
_entity_poly.pdbx_seq_one_letter_code
_entity_poly.pdbx_strand_id
1 'polypeptide(L)'
;MYTGVEIDIVVADALKAYTTYQEIFTTELIEKTDFPKGQNEVVFTIYGTRIHLLDENPEAGMQAPKDTIVPIWLNVMVPDIKETFKLAIDHGWKELMPLTDMSDFGVINAVVADTFGYQWMLHQIHKEVSFEERKAMFEQQMDD
;
A
#
# COMPACT_ATOMS: atom_id res chain seq x y z
N MET A 1 26.96 0.01 -12.68
CA MET A 1 26.29 -1.15 -12.05
C MET A 1 25.19 -0.63 -11.12
N TYR A 2 24.03 -1.21 -11.23
CA TYR A 2 22.89 -0.86 -10.39
C TYR A 2 22.74 -1.90 -9.28
N THR A 3 22.54 -1.44 -8.06
CA THR A 3 22.31 -2.29 -6.89
C THR A 3 21.09 -1.80 -6.14
N GLY A 4 20.48 -2.67 -5.35
CA GLY A 4 19.34 -2.30 -4.52
C GLY A 4 18.25 -3.34 -4.54
N VAL A 5 17.10 -2.99 -3.96
CA VAL A 5 15.93 -3.83 -3.90
C VAL A 5 14.80 -3.17 -4.69
N GLU A 6 14.11 -3.95 -5.48
CA GLU A 6 12.90 -3.51 -6.17
C GLU A 6 11.71 -4.23 -5.57
N ILE A 7 10.62 -3.52 -5.36
CA ILE A 7 9.37 -4.11 -4.87
C ILE A 7 8.50 -4.43 -6.08
N ASP A 8 8.39 -5.70 -6.41
CA ASP A 8 7.55 -6.20 -7.49
C ASP A 8 6.27 -6.76 -6.88
N ILE A 9 5.15 -6.30 -7.41
CA ILE A 9 3.81 -6.73 -6.97
C ILE A 9 3.12 -7.40 -8.16
N VAL A 10 2.81 -8.68 -8.02
CA VAL A 10 2.10 -9.43 -9.06
C VAL A 10 0.60 -9.27 -8.85
N VAL A 11 -0.08 -8.82 -9.88
CA VAL A 11 -1.53 -8.58 -9.87
C VAL A 11 -2.17 -9.24 -11.08
N ALA A 12 -3.48 -9.42 -11.04
CA ALA A 12 -4.19 -10.02 -12.18
C ALA A 12 -4.10 -9.16 -13.45
N ASP A 13 -4.07 -7.84 -13.29
CA ASP A 13 -4.03 -6.88 -14.41
C ASP A 13 -3.27 -5.63 -13.96
N ALA A 14 -2.03 -5.50 -14.40
CA ALA A 14 -1.15 -4.42 -13.96
C ALA A 14 -1.64 -3.03 -14.40
N LEU A 15 -2.15 -2.92 -15.63
CA LEU A 15 -2.65 -1.65 -16.14
C LEU A 15 -3.88 -1.17 -15.35
N LYS A 16 -4.78 -2.08 -15.04
CA LYS A 16 -5.97 -1.78 -14.26
C LYS A 16 -5.61 -1.43 -12.81
N ALA A 17 -4.68 -2.17 -12.22
CA ALA A 17 -4.21 -1.89 -10.86
C ALA A 17 -3.59 -0.50 -10.76
N TYR A 18 -2.74 -0.13 -11.72
CA TYR A 18 -2.15 1.19 -11.75
C TYR A 18 -3.21 2.30 -11.82
N THR A 19 -4.22 2.13 -12.68
CA THR A 19 -5.32 3.11 -12.79
C THR A 19 -6.01 3.32 -11.45
N THR A 20 -6.26 2.24 -10.72
CA THR A 20 -6.88 2.32 -9.39
C THR A 20 -5.97 3.01 -8.37
N TYR A 21 -4.71 2.59 -8.29
CA TYR A 21 -3.77 3.21 -7.35
C TYR A 21 -3.56 4.70 -7.64
N GLN A 22 -3.54 5.09 -8.91
CA GLN A 22 -3.44 6.48 -9.32
C GLN A 22 -4.62 7.34 -8.83
N GLU A 23 -5.80 6.75 -8.74
CA GLU A 23 -6.99 7.46 -8.29
C GLU A 23 -7.06 7.60 -6.76
N ILE A 24 -6.31 6.79 -6.03
CA ILE A 24 -6.34 6.77 -4.56
C ILE A 24 -5.12 7.50 -3.96
N PHE A 25 -3.93 7.29 -4.53
CA PHE A 25 -2.67 7.83 -4.02
C PHE A 25 -2.08 8.86 -4.99
N THR A 26 -1.15 9.67 -4.48
CA THR A 26 -0.33 10.52 -5.34
C THR A 26 0.75 9.66 -5.98
N THR A 27 0.68 9.55 -7.30
CA THR A 27 1.57 8.68 -8.08
C THR A 27 2.23 9.45 -9.22
N GLU A 28 3.39 8.94 -9.65
CA GLU A 28 4.04 9.38 -10.89
C GLU A 28 4.36 8.15 -11.72
N LEU A 29 3.91 8.17 -12.98
CA LEU A 29 4.21 7.09 -13.91
C LEU A 29 5.66 7.22 -14.39
N ILE A 30 6.41 6.11 -14.31
CA ILE A 30 7.76 6.04 -14.88
C ILE A 30 7.70 5.38 -16.26
N GLU A 31 7.13 4.18 -16.34
CA GLU A 31 6.94 3.50 -17.62
C GLU A 31 5.81 2.47 -17.52
N LYS A 32 5.18 2.20 -18.64
CA LYS A 32 4.19 1.12 -18.73
C LYS A 32 4.18 0.53 -20.13
N THR A 33 3.83 -0.73 -20.20
CA THR A 33 3.63 -1.43 -21.47
C THR A 33 2.17 -1.29 -21.94
N ASP A 34 1.94 -1.71 -23.17
CA ASP A 34 0.60 -1.80 -23.75
C ASP A 34 0.57 -3.07 -24.61
N PHE A 35 0.68 -4.20 -23.94
CA PHE A 35 0.72 -5.53 -24.53
C PHE A 35 -0.59 -6.27 -24.20
N PRO A 36 -0.81 -7.45 -24.80
CA PRO A 36 -1.90 -8.31 -24.37
C PRO A 36 -1.79 -8.66 -22.88
N LYS A 37 -2.94 -8.89 -22.25
CA LYS A 37 -3.00 -9.26 -20.83
C LYS A 37 -2.12 -10.47 -20.55
N GLY A 38 -1.39 -10.43 -19.47
CA GLY A 38 -0.40 -11.42 -19.05
C GLY A 38 1.03 -11.02 -19.41
N GLN A 39 1.22 -9.92 -20.12
CA GLN A 39 2.53 -9.46 -20.58
C GLN A 39 2.82 -8.00 -20.17
N ASN A 40 1.93 -7.39 -19.38
CA ASN A 40 2.09 -5.98 -19.03
C ASN A 40 2.82 -5.78 -17.73
N GLU A 41 3.49 -4.65 -17.65
CA GLU A 41 4.14 -4.16 -16.44
C GLU A 41 3.97 -2.65 -16.35
N VAL A 42 3.97 -2.14 -15.13
CA VAL A 42 3.91 -0.71 -14.84
C VAL A 42 4.91 -0.39 -13.76
N VAL A 43 5.77 0.58 -14.00
CA VAL A 43 6.68 1.12 -12.99
C VAL A 43 6.21 2.54 -12.67
N PHE A 44 5.97 2.80 -11.41
CA PHE A 44 5.49 4.09 -10.95
C PHE A 44 5.93 4.35 -9.51
N THR A 45 5.68 5.53 -9.02
CA THR A 45 5.94 5.86 -7.61
C THR A 45 4.64 6.15 -6.89
N ILE A 46 4.60 5.77 -5.61
CA ILE A 46 3.56 6.20 -4.66
C ILE A 46 4.28 7.07 -3.63
N TYR A 47 3.97 8.35 -3.59
CA TYR A 47 4.65 9.32 -2.73
C TYR A 47 6.17 9.18 -2.81
N GLY A 48 6.71 8.99 -4.01
CA GLY A 48 8.15 8.88 -4.27
C GLY A 48 8.73 7.47 -4.15
N THR A 49 8.02 6.51 -3.59
CA THR A 49 8.49 5.12 -3.49
C THR A 49 8.16 4.35 -4.76
N ARG A 50 9.17 3.76 -5.37
CA ARG A 50 9.04 3.03 -6.62
C ARG A 50 8.37 1.67 -6.41
N ILE A 51 7.34 1.40 -7.21
CA ILE A 51 6.59 0.14 -7.24
C ILE A 51 6.61 -0.37 -8.67
N HIS A 52 6.78 -1.68 -8.83
CA HIS A 52 6.74 -2.36 -10.12
C HIS A 52 5.58 -3.35 -10.11
N LEU A 53 4.54 -3.07 -10.89
CA LEU A 53 3.41 -3.99 -11.06
C LEU A 53 3.67 -4.90 -12.23
N LEU A 54 3.38 -6.19 -12.04
CA LEU A 54 3.54 -7.22 -13.06
C LEU A 54 2.22 -7.95 -13.24
N ASP A 55 1.82 -8.18 -14.48
CA ASP A 55 0.70 -9.08 -14.76
C ASP A 55 1.02 -10.49 -14.27
N GLU A 56 0.03 -11.16 -13.69
CA GLU A 56 0.19 -12.57 -13.38
C GLU A 56 0.44 -13.35 -14.67
N ASN A 57 1.36 -14.29 -14.57
CA ASN A 57 1.74 -15.20 -15.65
C ASN A 57 2.13 -16.53 -15.02
N PRO A 58 1.15 -17.44 -14.80
CA PRO A 58 1.41 -18.70 -14.12
C PRO A 58 2.46 -19.58 -14.83
N GLU A 59 2.56 -19.50 -16.15
CA GLU A 59 3.57 -20.23 -16.90
C GLU A 59 4.99 -19.80 -16.56
N ALA A 60 5.17 -18.53 -16.19
CA ALA A 60 6.45 -18.00 -15.73
C ALA A 60 6.60 -18.08 -14.20
N GLY A 61 5.69 -18.74 -13.49
CA GLY A 61 5.73 -18.87 -12.05
C GLY A 61 5.25 -17.64 -11.29
N MET A 62 4.59 -16.71 -11.97
CA MET A 62 4.09 -15.48 -11.37
C MET A 62 2.58 -15.56 -11.18
N GLN A 63 2.14 -15.61 -9.92
CA GLN A 63 0.71 -15.67 -9.59
C GLN A 63 0.31 -14.51 -8.71
N ALA A 64 -0.83 -13.90 -9.04
CA ALA A 64 -1.48 -12.93 -8.16
C ALA A 64 -2.06 -13.66 -6.94
N PRO A 65 -2.21 -12.95 -5.80
CA PRO A 65 -2.81 -13.56 -4.61
C PRO A 65 -4.22 -14.08 -4.88
N LYS A 66 -4.52 -15.27 -4.34
CA LYS A 66 -5.85 -15.90 -4.41
C LYS A 66 -6.20 -16.42 -3.03
N ASP A 67 -7.23 -15.89 -2.42
CA ASP A 67 -7.80 -16.38 -1.16
C ASP A 67 -6.79 -16.58 -0.02
N THR A 68 -5.58 -16.02 -0.14
CA THR A 68 -4.55 -16.09 0.87
C THR A 68 -4.11 -14.70 1.27
N ILE A 69 -3.76 -14.54 2.55
CA ILE A 69 -3.20 -13.30 3.05
C ILE A 69 -1.75 -13.20 2.63
N VAL A 70 -1.37 -12.12 1.97
CA VAL A 70 0.03 -11.82 1.68
C VAL A 70 0.65 -11.25 2.96
N PRO A 71 1.66 -11.89 3.54
CA PRO A 71 2.20 -11.48 4.84
C PRO A 71 3.19 -10.31 4.73
N ILE A 72 2.94 -9.40 3.82
CA ILE A 72 3.68 -8.15 3.64
C ILE A 72 2.66 -7.04 3.66
N TRP A 73 2.83 -6.10 4.57
CA TRP A 73 1.98 -4.93 4.67
C TRP A 73 2.61 -3.76 3.93
N LEU A 74 1.81 -3.14 3.09
CA LEU A 74 2.21 -1.92 2.42
C LEU A 74 1.70 -0.76 3.29
N ASN A 75 2.63 -0.09 3.98
CA ASN A 75 2.31 1.00 4.87
C ASN A 75 2.60 2.31 4.16
N VAL A 76 1.58 3.12 3.94
CA VAL A 76 1.70 4.38 3.21
C VAL A 76 1.33 5.55 4.12
N MET A 77 2.23 6.52 4.21
CA MET A 77 1.98 7.78 4.89
C MET A 77 1.31 8.72 3.90
N VAL A 78 0.11 9.21 4.26
CA VAL A 78 -0.70 10.05 3.39
C VAL A 78 -0.97 11.42 4.03
N PRO A 79 -1.17 12.48 3.22
CA PRO A 79 -1.42 13.81 3.78
C PRO A 79 -2.81 13.98 4.38
N ASP A 80 -3.80 13.27 3.87
CA ASP A 80 -5.19 13.33 4.36
C ASP A 80 -5.78 11.93 4.35
N ILE A 81 -5.72 11.26 5.49
CA ILE A 81 -6.15 9.87 5.60
C ILE A 81 -7.66 9.70 5.43
N LYS A 82 -8.46 10.67 5.83
CA LYS A 82 -9.92 10.59 5.68
C LYS A 82 -10.31 10.59 4.21
N GLU A 83 -9.68 11.45 3.42
CA GLU A 83 -9.90 11.50 1.98
C GLU A 83 -9.40 10.22 1.31
N THR A 84 -8.18 9.78 1.63
CA THR A 84 -7.61 8.57 1.04
C THR A 84 -8.44 7.33 1.39
N PHE A 85 -8.85 7.21 2.64
CA PHE A 85 -9.70 6.11 3.08
C PHE A 85 -11.03 6.10 2.32
N LYS A 86 -11.67 7.26 2.17
CA LYS A 86 -12.92 7.37 1.43
C LYS A 86 -12.75 6.95 -0.03
N LEU A 87 -11.69 7.42 -0.68
CA LEU A 87 -11.38 7.02 -2.07
C LEU A 87 -11.18 5.51 -2.19
N ALA A 88 -10.47 4.90 -1.25
CA ALA A 88 -10.25 3.46 -1.24
C ALA A 88 -11.58 2.70 -1.15
N ILE A 89 -12.44 3.08 -0.22
CA ILE A 89 -13.75 2.45 -0.05
C ILE A 89 -14.61 2.67 -1.28
N ASP A 90 -14.61 3.87 -1.86
CA ASP A 90 -15.38 4.18 -3.08
C ASP A 90 -14.91 3.34 -4.28
N HIS A 91 -13.66 2.89 -4.28
CA HIS A 91 -13.10 2.00 -5.31
C HIS A 91 -13.28 0.51 -4.99
N GLY A 92 -14.07 0.18 -3.98
CA GLY A 92 -14.37 -1.20 -3.64
C GLY A 92 -13.35 -1.88 -2.74
N TRP A 93 -12.38 -1.13 -2.19
CA TRP A 93 -11.47 -1.68 -1.21
C TRP A 93 -12.21 -1.95 0.10
N LYS A 94 -11.79 -2.96 0.82
CA LYS A 94 -12.47 -3.41 2.04
C LYS A 94 -11.80 -2.85 3.28
N GLU A 95 -12.59 -2.30 4.19
CA GLU A 95 -12.10 -1.91 5.50
C GLU A 95 -11.74 -3.16 6.31
N LEU A 96 -10.51 -3.24 6.79
CA LEU A 96 -10.05 -4.27 7.72
C LEU A 96 -9.92 -3.71 9.13
N MET A 97 -9.45 -2.48 9.26
CA MET A 97 -9.43 -1.73 10.50
C MET A 97 -9.91 -0.31 10.23
N PRO A 98 -10.84 0.22 11.06
CA PRO A 98 -11.38 1.56 10.82
C PRO A 98 -10.35 2.65 11.10
N LEU A 99 -10.67 3.86 10.64
CA LEU A 99 -9.90 5.06 11.01
C LEU A 99 -9.79 5.13 12.54
N THR A 100 -8.58 5.10 13.04
CA THR A 100 -8.29 5.08 14.48
C THR A 100 -7.32 6.20 14.79
N ASP A 101 -7.74 7.11 15.66
CA ASP A 101 -6.89 8.21 16.13
C ASP A 101 -6.05 7.71 17.30
N MET A 102 -4.74 7.68 17.08
CA MET A 102 -3.75 7.35 18.09
C MET A 102 -2.96 8.61 18.45
N SER A 103 -3.67 9.59 19.03
CA SER A 103 -3.13 10.92 19.28
C SER A 103 -1.84 10.90 20.10
N ASP A 104 -1.73 9.99 21.06
CA ASP A 104 -0.53 9.88 21.89
C ASP A 104 0.71 9.52 21.07
N PHE A 105 0.51 8.79 19.98
CA PHE A 105 1.59 8.44 19.06
C PHE A 105 1.69 9.39 17.87
N GLY A 106 0.84 10.41 17.82
CA GLY A 106 0.86 11.43 16.78
C GLY A 106 0.37 10.97 15.41
N VAL A 107 -0.42 9.88 15.36
CA VAL A 107 -0.86 9.29 14.10
C VAL A 107 -2.35 8.97 14.10
N ILE A 108 -2.91 8.94 12.90
CA ILE A 108 -4.21 8.35 12.60
C ILE A 108 -3.91 7.22 11.63
N ASN A 109 -4.48 6.05 11.83
CA ASN A 109 -4.28 4.93 10.91
C ASN A 109 -5.58 4.19 10.57
N ALA A 110 -5.49 3.39 9.54
CA ALA A 110 -6.55 2.48 9.10
C ALA A 110 -5.90 1.36 8.29
N VAL A 111 -6.58 0.26 8.12
CA VAL A 111 -6.12 -0.84 7.26
C VAL A 111 -7.22 -1.17 6.26
N VAL A 112 -6.85 -1.26 5.00
CA VAL A 112 -7.75 -1.62 3.90
C VAL A 112 -7.14 -2.74 3.08
N ALA A 113 -8.01 -3.56 2.48
CA ALA A 113 -7.58 -4.57 1.51
C ALA A 113 -7.98 -4.08 0.13
N ASP A 114 -7.01 -4.06 -0.80
CA ASP A 114 -7.32 -3.67 -2.17
C ASP A 114 -8.03 -4.81 -2.92
N THR A 115 -8.44 -4.53 -4.15
CA THR A 115 -9.13 -5.52 -4.98
C THR A 115 -8.16 -6.43 -5.74
N PHE A 116 -6.86 -6.29 -5.49
CA PHE A 116 -5.80 -7.04 -6.16
C PHE A 116 -5.13 -8.06 -5.25
N GLY A 117 -5.55 -8.13 -3.97
CA GLY A 117 -5.07 -9.13 -3.02
C GLY A 117 -4.07 -8.61 -1.99
N TYR A 118 -3.86 -7.31 -1.89
CA TYR A 118 -2.87 -6.72 -0.99
C TYR A 118 -3.53 -5.89 0.10
N GLN A 119 -2.86 -5.82 1.26
CA GLN A 119 -3.30 -5.03 2.40
C GLN A 119 -2.46 -3.76 2.50
N TRP A 120 -3.14 -2.65 2.75
CA TRP A 120 -2.52 -1.34 2.90
C TRP A 120 -2.84 -0.80 4.28
N MET A 121 -1.80 -0.44 5.04
CA MET A 121 -1.97 0.37 6.22
C MET A 121 -1.83 1.83 5.80
N LEU A 122 -2.88 2.62 6.05
CA LEU A 122 -2.86 4.04 5.80
C LEU A 122 -2.44 4.75 7.08
N HIS A 123 -1.51 5.68 6.98
CA HIS A 123 -1.03 6.48 8.10
C HIS A 123 -1.07 7.95 7.76
N GLN A 124 -1.58 8.76 8.67
CA GLN A 124 -1.36 10.19 8.65
C GLN A 124 -0.61 10.57 9.91
N ILE A 125 0.60 11.10 9.74
CA ILE A 125 1.41 11.57 10.86
C ILE A 125 1.07 13.05 11.05
N HIS A 126 0.45 13.39 12.18
CA HIS A 126 0.11 14.78 12.49
C HIS A 126 1.02 15.38 13.57
N LYS A 127 1.85 14.56 14.20
CA LYS A 127 2.83 14.99 15.19
C LYS A 127 3.96 13.97 15.24
N GLU A 128 5.19 14.44 15.14
CA GLU A 128 6.34 13.56 15.30
C GLU A 128 6.52 13.21 16.79
N VAL A 129 6.58 11.90 17.05
CA VAL A 129 6.87 11.35 18.38
C VAL A 129 8.15 10.54 18.27
N SER A 130 9.14 10.82 19.10
CA SER A 130 10.42 10.13 19.05
C SER A 130 10.29 8.65 19.37
N PHE A 131 11.29 7.88 18.96
CA PHE A 131 11.33 6.45 19.28
C PHE A 131 11.33 6.24 20.81
N GLU A 132 12.09 7.04 21.55
CA GLU A 132 12.17 6.94 23.00
C GLU A 132 10.83 7.23 23.67
N GLU A 133 10.10 8.23 23.19
CA GLU A 133 8.77 8.54 23.69
C GLU A 133 7.79 7.40 23.42
N ARG A 134 7.81 6.84 22.20
CA ARG A 134 6.94 5.70 21.84
C ARG A 134 7.27 4.47 22.66
N LYS A 135 8.56 4.20 22.83
CA LYS A 135 9.02 3.08 23.65
C LYS A 135 8.53 3.20 25.08
N ALA A 136 8.65 4.40 25.67
CA ALA A 136 8.18 4.65 27.03
C ALA A 136 6.67 4.43 27.16
N MET A 137 5.88 4.86 26.18
CA MET A 137 4.42 4.64 26.17
C MET A 137 4.08 3.15 26.13
N PHE A 138 4.78 2.36 25.31
CA PHE A 138 4.56 0.90 25.23
C PHE A 138 4.96 0.21 26.53
N GLU A 139 6.07 0.59 27.13
CA GLU A 139 6.52 0.03 28.41
C GLU A 139 5.50 0.31 29.51
N GLN A 140 4.94 1.50 29.56
CA GLN A 140 3.91 1.87 30.51
C GLN A 140 2.65 1.02 30.33
N GLN A 141 2.23 0.76 29.10
CA GLN A 141 1.08 -0.08 28.82
C GLN A 141 1.30 -1.54 29.25
N MET A 142 2.53 -2.02 29.17
CA MET A 142 2.88 -3.39 29.57
C MET A 142 2.83 -3.56 31.09
N ASP A 143 3.10 -2.49 31.85
CA ASP A 143 3.08 -2.50 33.32
C ASP A 143 1.68 -2.42 33.90
N ASP A 144 0.70 -2.07 33.07
CA ASP A 144 -0.70 -2.03 33.43
C ASP A 144 -1.37 -3.38 33.13
#